data_b69761643d139842faf61622140f8d03
#
_entry.id   b69761643d139842faf61622140f8d03
#
_cell.length_a   1.000
_cell.length_b   1.000
_cell.length_c   1.000
_cell.angle_alpha   90.00
_cell.angle_beta   90.00
_cell.angle_gamma   90.00
#
_symmetry.space_group_name_H-M   'P 1'
#
loop_
_entity.id
_entity.type
_entity.pdbx_description
1 polymer ?
#
loop_
_entity_poly.entity_id
_entity_poly.type
_entity_poly.pdbx_seq_one_letter_code
_entity_poly.pdbx_strand_id
1 'polypeptide(L)'
;NGIFLSAKNNSFRIDFKNLVNKPVTVYGQTEVTTDLYLAREKSNGIIFNSANNVMPYDFNTNKPYVTFSHQGIEKKVFCDFIAGCDGFHGVSRQAIPKEKIKTSERVYPFGWLGILSETPPVSDELIYANHETGFALASMRNKNLSRYYIQTSIKDKIERWDDKKFWKE
;
A
#
# COMPACT_ATOMS: atom_id res chain seq x y z
N ASN A 1 0.80 -10.07 17.75
CA ASN A 1 0.63 -9.32 19.00
C ASN A 1 1.78 -8.36 19.27
N GLY A 2 2.84 -8.42 18.48
CA GLY A 2 4.02 -7.56 18.60
C GLY A 2 4.83 -7.53 17.31
N ILE A 3 5.99 -6.93 17.37
CA ILE A 3 7.01 -6.91 16.33
C ILE A 3 8.38 -7.14 16.91
N PHE A 4 9.28 -7.70 16.11
CA PHE A 4 10.69 -7.81 16.45
C PHE A 4 11.47 -6.68 15.76
N LEU A 5 12.30 -6.01 16.53
CA LEU A 5 13.29 -5.06 16.04
C LEU A 5 14.67 -5.62 16.27
N SER A 6 15.48 -5.69 15.22
CA SER A 6 16.88 -6.11 15.28
C SER A 6 17.76 -4.96 14.78
N ALA A 7 18.77 -4.61 15.55
CA ALA A 7 19.74 -3.60 15.15
C ALA A 7 21.13 -4.05 15.63
N LYS A 8 22.07 -4.14 14.70
CA LYS A 8 23.42 -4.68 14.95
C LYS A 8 23.31 -6.10 15.55
N ASN A 9 23.80 -6.31 16.74
CA ASN A 9 23.78 -7.62 17.43
C ASN A 9 22.69 -7.71 18.52
N ASN A 10 21.79 -6.75 18.58
CA ASN A 10 20.71 -6.70 19.55
C ASN A 10 19.37 -6.89 18.87
N SER A 11 18.51 -7.72 19.44
CA SER A 11 17.12 -7.81 19.04
C SER A 11 16.21 -7.75 20.27
N PHE A 12 15.05 -7.12 20.09
CA PHE A 12 14.04 -7.05 21.14
C PHE A 12 12.65 -7.06 20.52
N ARG A 13 11.69 -7.53 21.29
CA ARG A 13 10.29 -7.57 20.88
C ARG A 13 9.52 -6.44 21.53
N ILE A 14 8.74 -5.71 20.76
CA ILE A 14 7.74 -4.77 21.25
C ILE A 14 6.42 -5.52 21.35
N ASP A 15 5.91 -5.69 22.56
CA ASP A 15 4.66 -6.38 22.83
C ASP A 15 3.49 -5.39 22.87
N PHE A 16 2.81 -5.23 21.74
CA PHE A 16 1.67 -4.31 21.64
C PHE A 16 0.51 -4.70 22.55
N LYS A 17 0.28 -6.01 22.74
CA LYS A 17 -0.79 -6.46 23.61
C LYS A 17 -0.57 -6.05 25.05
N ASN A 18 0.64 -6.19 25.55
CA ASN A 18 0.97 -5.78 26.91
C ASN A 18 1.03 -4.26 27.09
N LEU A 19 1.52 -3.53 26.07
CA LEU A 19 1.69 -2.07 26.15
C LEU A 19 0.38 -1.30 25.99
N VAL A 20 -0.46 -1.70 25.02
CA VAL A 20 -1.66 -0.94 24.65
C VAL A 20 -2.93 -1.80 24.55
N ASN A 21 -2.84 -3.07 24.90
CA ASN A 21 -3.93 -4.07 24.83
C ASN A 21 -4.61 -4.15 23.44
N LYS A 22 -3.84 -3.93 22.37
CA LYS A 22 -4.32 -4.01 20.99
C LYS A 22 -3.34 -4.78 20.12
N PRO A 23 -3.79 -5.75 19.31
CA PRO A 23 -2.98 -6.37 18.29
C PRO A 23 -2.90 -5.50 17.03
N VAL A 24 -1.97 -5.83 16.15
CA VAL A 24 -1.96 -5.38 14.75
C VAL A 24 -2.14 -6.58 13.83
N THR A 25 -2.81 -6.37 12.71
CA THR A 25 -2.97 -7.38 11.67
C THR A 25 -2.15 -6.99 10.45
N VAL A 26 -1.30 -7.89 9.99
CA VAL A 26 -0.68 -7.76 8.67
C VAL A 26 -1.69 -8.27 7.65
N TYR A 27 -2.24 -7.35 6.87
CA TYR A 27 -3.27 -7.66 5.87
C TYR A 27 -2.77 -7.24 4.49
N GLY A 28 -2.72 -8.19 3.56
CA GLY A 28 -2.26 -7.91 2.21
C GLY A 28 -3.22 -6.95 1.49
N GLN A 29 -2.67 -6.08 0.66
CA GLN A 29 -3.49 -5.13 -0.09
C GLN A 29 -4.50 -5.84 -1.02
N THR A 30 -4.09 -6.94 -1.65
CA THR A 30 -4.98 -7.72 -2.52
C THR A 30 -6.13 -8.32 -1.73
N GLU A 31 -5.85 -8.91 -0.58
CA GLU A 31 -6.84 -9.56 0.27
C GLU A 31 -7.85 -8.54 0.81
N VAL A 32 -7.36 -7.42 1.37
CA VAL A 32 -8.27 -6.37 1.90
C VAL A 32 -9.12 -5.75 0.78
N THR A 33 -8.55 -5.57 -0.41
CA THR A 33 -9.30 -5.07 -1.56
C THR A 33 -10.38 -6.04 -1.97
N THR A 34 -10.08 -7.34 -2.04
CA THR A 34 -11.06 -8.40 -2.34
C THR A 34 -12.20 -8.39 -1.34
N ASP A 35 -11.89 -8.35 -0.04
CA ASP A 35 -12.92 -8.34 1.01
C ASP A 35 -13.80 -7.08 0.94
N LEU A 36 -13.22 -5.93 0.61
CA LEU A 36 -13.98 -4.69 0.42
C LEU A 36 -14.90 -4.75 -0.81
N TYR A 37 -14.47 -5.36 -1.92
CA TYR A 37 -15.32 -5.60 -3.08
C TYR A 37 -16.50 -6.51 -2.72
N LEU A 38 -16.23 -7.65 -2.07
CA LEU A 38 -17.27 -8.58 -1.63
C LEU A 38 -18.27 -7.92 -0.66
N ALA A 39 -17.79 -7.13 0.28
CA ALA A 39 -18.63 -6.37 1.20
C ALA A 39 -19.50 -5.35 0.46
N ARG A 40 -18.94 -4.67 -0.56
CA ARG A 40 -19.67 -3.70 -1.37
C ARG A 40 -20.76 -4.35 -2.22
N GLU A 41 -20.46 -5.49 -2.85
CA GLU A 41 -21.44 -6.29 -3.59
C GLU A 41 -22.58 -6.74 -2.69
N LYS A 42 -22.26 -7.30 -1.51
CA LYS A 42 -23.25 -7.74 -0.53
C LYS A 42 -24.18 -6.60 -0.05
N SER A 43 -23.69 -5.37 -0.04
CA SER A 43 -24.50 -4.19 0.29
C SER A 43 -25.25 -3.59 -0.89
N ASN A 44 -25.26 -4.24 -2.05
CA ASN A 44 -25.79 -3.74 -3.32
C ASN A 44 -25.22 -2.39 -3.75
N GLY A 45 -23.96 -2.14 -3.40
CA GLY A 45 -23.26 -0.92 -3.78
C GLY A 45 -22.84 -0.95 -5.25
N ILE A 46 -23.03 0.18 -5.94
CA ILE A 46 -22.61 0.30 -7.35
C ILE A 46 -21.09 0.42 -7.42
N ILE A 47 -20.49 -0.38 -8.31
CA ILE A 47 -19.06 -0.34 -8.63
C ILE A 47 -18.93 -0.28 -10.15
N PHE A 48 -18.15 0.67 -10.64
CA PHE A 48 -17.76 0.75 -12.05
C PHE A 48 -16.28 0.35 -12.17
N ASN A 49 -16.04 -0.93 -12.46
CA ASN A 49 -14.70 -1.43 -12.70
C ASN A 49 -14.18 -0.96 -14.07
N SER A 50 -12.87 -0.71 -14.16
CA SER A 50 -12.23 -0.26 -15.41
C SER A 50 -12.81 1.05 -15.96
N ALA A 51 -13.24 1.96 -15.09
CA ALA A 51 -13.62 3.29 -15.48
C ALA A 51 -12.39 4.08 -15.96
N ASN A 52 -12.52 4.74 -17.11
CA ASN A 52 -11.47 5.56 -17.72
C ASN A 52 -11.90 7.04 -17.74
N ASN A 53 -10.93 7.94 -17.91
CA ASN A 53 -11.16 9.38 -18.03
C ASN A 53 -12.01 9.96 -16.89
N VAL A 54 -11.76 9.48 -15.67
CA VAL A 54 -12.51 9.91 -14.49
C VAL A 54 -12.15 11.36 -14.18
N MET A 55 -13.16 12.24 -14.03
CA MET A 55 -12.96 13.65 -13.69
C MET A 55 -14.03 14.13 -12.70
N PRO A 56 -13.65 14.73 -11.58
CA PRO A 56 -14.57 15.38 -10.64
C PRO A 56 -14.85 16.82 -11.07
N TYR A 57 -16.09 17.23 -10.94
CA TYR A 57 -16.56 18.59 -11.27
C TYR A 57 -17.43 19.15 -10.14
N ASP A 58 -17.48 20.47 -10.06
CA ASP A 58 -18.36 21.24 -9.17
C ASP A 58 -18.31 20.79 -7.69
N PHE A 59 -17.18 20.21 -7.28
CA PHE A 59 -16.99 19.65 -5.94
C PHE A 59 -16.94 20.71 -4.82
N ASN A 60 -16.89 21.99 -5.17
CA ASN A 60 -16.98 23.15 -4.27
C ASN A 60 -18.37 23.79 -4.27
N THR A 61 -19.36 23.14 -4.83
CA THR A 61 -20.77 23.58 -4.89
C THR A 61 -21.67 22.55 -4.21
N ASN A 62 -22.99 22.79 -4.25
CA ASN A 62 -24.02 21.84 -3.75
C ASN A 62 -24.48 20.83 -4.81
N LYS A 63 -23.82 20.75 -5.96
CA LYS A 63 -24.15 19.80 -7.03
C LYS A 63 -22.90 19.16 -7.63
N PRO A 64 -22.05 18.53 -6.80
CA PRO A 64 -20.86 17.87 -7.31
C PRO A 64 -21.24 16.68 -8.18
N TYR A 65 -20.40 16.40 -9.16
CA TYR A 65 -20.54 15.23 -10.02
C TYR A 65 -19.21 14.72 -10.52
N VAL A 66 -19.19 13.47 -10.96
CA VAL A 66 -18.06 12.82 -11.60
C VAL A 66 -18.47 12.34 -12.98
N THR A 67 -17.62 12.58 -13.98
CA THR A 67 -17.75 11.97 -15.30
C THR A 67 -16.70 10.88 -15.48
N PHE A 68 -17.01 9.88 -16.27
CA PHE A 68 -16.08 8.82 -16.64
C PHE A 68 -16.59 8.03 -17.82
N SER A 69 -15.70 7.34 -18.54
CA SER A 69 -16.06 6.39 -19.58
C SER A 69 -16.05 4.97 -18.99
N HIS A 70 -17.10 4.22 -19.21
CA HIS A 70 -17.22 2.83 -18.83
C HIS A 70 -17.77 2.02 -19.99
N GLN A 71 -17.00 1.01 -20.43
CA GLN A 71 -17.33 0.19 -21.61
C GLN A 71 -17.60 1.04 -22.89
N GLY A 72 -16.80 2.10 -23.08
CA GLY A 72 -16.93 3.00 -24.22
C GLY A 72 -18.10 3.99 -24.14
N ILE A 73 -18.87 4.00 -23.06
CA ILE A 73 -20.00 4.90 -22.84
C ILE A 73 -19.65 5.93 -21.80
N GLU A 74 -19.82 7.22 -22.14
CA GLU A 74 -19.67 8.32 -21.19
C GLU A 74 -20.79 8.31 -20.16
N LYS A 75 -20.41 8.43 -18.89
CA LYS A 75 -21.33 8.44 -17.75
C LYS A 75 -21.10 9.67 -16.90
N LYS A 76 -22.17 10.13 -16.27
CA LYS A 76 -22.17 11.22 -15.31
C LYS A 76 -22.92 10.80 -14.07
N VAL A 77 -22.29 10.93 -12.91
CA VAL A 77 -22.86 10.58 -11.61
C VAL A 77 -22.87 11.81 -10.73
N PHE A 78 -24.06 12.24 -10.32
CA PHE A 78 -24.24 13.30 -9.32
C PHE A 78 -24.18 12.71 -7.93
N CYS A 79 -23.63 13.45 -6.98
CA CYS A 79 -23.46 13.03 -5.60
C CYS A 79 -23.49 14.23 -4.66
N ASP A 80 -23.59 13.97 -3.36
CA ASP A 80 -23.49 15.01 -2.34
C ASP A 80 -22.02 15.27 -1.97
N PHE A 81 -21.19 14.23 -2.02
CA PHE A 81 -19.75 14.30 -1.70
C PHE A 81 -18.92 13.44 -2.65
N ILE A 82 -17.69 13.88 -2.91
CA ILE A 82 -16.67 13.12 -3.65
C ILE A 82 -15.53 12.81 -2.70
N ALA A 83 -15.23 11.52 -2.50
CA ALA A 83 -14.05 11.07 -1.77
C ALA A 83 -12.97 10.61 -2.76
N GLY A 84 -11.90 11.38 -2.89
CA GLY A 84 -10.76 11.05 -3.73
C GLY A 84 -9.85 10.04 -3.04
N CYS A 85 -10.01 8.75 -3.35
CA CYS A 85 -9.20 7.64 -2.83
C CYS A 85 -8.30 7.03 -3.90
N ASP A 86 -7.87 7.84 -4.86
CA ASP A 86 -7.19 7.48 -6.09
C ASP A 86 -5.66 7.65 -6.04
N GLY A 87 -5.10 7.78 -4.85
CA GLY A 87 -3.66 7.78 -4.59
C GLY A 87 -2.93 9.05 -5.00
N PHE A 88 -1.60 9.00 -4.94
CA PHE A 88 -0.75 10.17 -5.15
C PHE A 88 -0.87 10.78 -6.55
N HIS A 89 -1.03 9.95 -7.58
CA HIS A 89 -1.14 10.36 -8.98
C HIS A 89 -2.59 10.52 -9.45
N GLY A 90 -3.54 10.38 -8.54
CA GLY A 90 -4.96 10.43 -8.85
C GLY A 90 -5.45 11.79 -9.36
N VAL A 91 -6.53 11.76 -10.13
CA VAL A 91 -7.15 12.97 -10.70
C VAL A 91 -7.77 13.88 -9.65
N SER A 92 -8.21 13.32 -8.53
CA SER A 92 -8.80 14.09 -7.43
C SER A 92 -7.85 15.13 -6.88
N ARG A 93 -6.58 14.76 -6.68
CA ARG A 93 -5.54 15.72 -6.26
C ARG A 93 -5.26 16.79 -7.32
N GLN A 94 -5.27 16.40 -8.59
CA GLN A 94 -5.02 17.32 -9.71
C GLN A 94 -6.16 18.32 -9.91
N ALA A 95 -7.38 17.95 -9.54
CA ALA A 95 -8.56 18.80 -9.61
C ALA A 95 -8.57 19.94 -8.57
N ILE A 96 -7.79 19.82 -7.48
CA ILE A 96 -7.70 20.86 -6.46
C ILE A 96 -6.91 22.06 -7.03
N PRO A 97 -7.41 23.30 -6.91
CA PRO A 97 -6.69 24.48 -7.37
C PRO A 97 -5.28 24.58 -6.78
N LYS A 98 -4.28 24.89 -7.61
CA LYS A 98 -2.86 24.88 -7.22
C LYS A 98 -2.55 25.81 -6.04
N GLU A 99 -3.24 26.91 -5.96
CA GLU A 99 -3.10 27.90 -4.89
C GLU A 99 -3.59 27.39 -3.51
N LYS A 100 -4.36 26.30 -3.50
CA LYS A 100 -4.87 25.64 -2.28
C LYS A 100 -4.03 24.44 -1.87
N ILE A 101 -3.05 24.04 -2.67
CA ILE A 101 -2.18 22.89 -2.39
C ILE A 101 -0.78 23.37 -2.06
N LYS A 102 -0.27 22.97 -0.90
CA LYS A 102 1.16 23.05 -0.58
C LYS A 102 1.76 21.66 -0.63
N THR A 103 2.66 21.43 -1.56
CA THR A 103 3.35 20.14 -1.70
C THR A 103 4.73 20.22 -1.07
N SER A 104 5.10 19.21 -0.27
CA SER A 104 6.45 18.98 0.20
C SER A 104 6.87 17.58 -0.24
N GLU A 105 8.02 17.49 -0.88
CA GLU A 105 8.54 16.22 -1.40
C GLU A 105 9.98 16.03 -0.94
N ARG A 106 10.29 14.80 -0.53
CA ARG A 106 11.64 14.38 -0.19
C ARG A 106 11.97 13.08 -0.90
N VAL A 107 12.97 13.11 -1.74
CA VAL A 107 13.47 11.92 -2.45
C VAL A 107 14.56 11.26 -1.61
N TYR A 108 14.41 9.97 -1.34
CA TYR A 108 15.43 9.17 -0.65
C TYR A 108 16.31 8.45 -1.67
N PRO A 109 17.61 8.24 -1.38
CA PRO A 109 18.54 7.59 -2.30
C PRO A 109 18.37 6.06 -2.37
N PHE A 110 17.33 5.52 -1.76
CA PHE A 110 17.07 4.09 -1.70
C PHE A 110 15.63 3.76 -2.05
N GLY A 111 15.41 2.52 -2.44
CA GLY A 111 14.11 1.90 -2.67
C GLY A 111 13.97 0.59 -1.91
N TRP A 112 12.84 -0.05 -2.07
CA TRP A 112 12.52 -1.33 -1.47
C TRP A 112 12.38 -2.39 -2.56
N LEU A 113 13.25 -3.41 -2.53
CA LEU A 113 13.07 -4.60 -3.32
C LEU A 113 12.25 -5.60 -2.50
N GLY A 114 11.09 -5.98 -3.01
CA GLY A 114 10.17 -6.91 -2.34
C GLY A 114 10.02 -8.19 -3.12
N ILE A 115 10.04 -9.32 -2.41
CA ILE A 115 9.73 -10.64 -2.97
C ILE A 115 8.63 -11.32 -2.16
N LEU A 116 7.88 -12.18 -2.84
CA LEU A 116 7.05 -13.21 -2.22
C LEU A 116 7.76 -14.55 -2.39
N SER A 117 7.87 -15.29 -1.31
CA SER A 117 8.50 -16.62 -1.29
C SER A 117 7.50 -17.66 -0.80
N GLU A 118 7.34 -18.73 -1.57
CA GLU A 118 6.51 -19.90 -1.19
C GLU A 118 7.22 -20.74 -0.13
N THR A 119 7.51 -20.10 1.00
CA THR A 119 8.17 -20.69 2.15
C THR A 119 7.39 -20.38 3.43
N PRO A 120 7.44 -21.25 4.44
CA PRO A 120 6.93 -20.92 5.75
C PRO A 120 7.59 -19.65 6.31
N PRO A 121 6.86 -18.83 7.06
CA PRO A 121 7.41 -17.60 7.63
C PRO A 121 8.49 -17.91 8.69
N VAL A 122 9.47 -17.04 8.77
CA VAL A 122 10.52 -17.11 9.81
C VAL A 122 10.00 -16.71 11.20
N SER A 123 8.85 -16.06 11.24
CA SER A 123 8.17 -15.64 12.47
C SER A 123 6.69 -15.36 12.19
N ASP A 124 5.84 -15.57 13.18
CA ASP A 124 4.43 -15.18 13.18
C ASP A 124 4.24 -13.66 13.31
N GLU A 125 5.28 -12.95 13.71
CA GLU A 125 5.28 -11.50 13.87
C GLU A 125 6.25 -10.85 12.88
N LEU A 126 6.00 -9.59 12.55
CA LEU A 126 6.89 -8.79 11.71
C LEU A 126 8.29 -8.69 12.32
N ILE A 127 9.30 -8.84 11.48
CA ILE A 127 10.70 -8.60 11.81
C ILE A 127 11.20 -7.42 11.03
N TYR A 128 11.72 -6.42 11.73
CA TYR A 128 12.49 -5.30 11.17
C TYR A 128 13.95 -5.48 11.54
N ALA A 129 14.81 -5.59 10.56
CA ALA A 129 16.26 -5.76 10.78
C ALA A 129 17.02 -4.59 10.17
N ASN A 130 17.75 -3.87 11.02
CA ASN A 130 18.64 -2.80 10.60
C ASN A 130 20.09 -3.26 10.73
N HIS A 131 20.83 -3.16 9.65
CA HIS A 131 22.23 -3.53 9.54
C HIS A 131 23.03 -2.40 8.88
N GLU A 132 24.37 -2.46 8.98
CA GLU A 132 25.24 -1.44 8.36
C GLU A 132 25.12 -1.40 6.83
N THR A 133 24.79 -2.53 6.21
CA THR A 133 24.59 -2.64 4.75
C THR A 133 23.20 -2.24 4.30
N GLY A 134 22.23 -2.06 5.20
CA GLY A 134 20.88 -1.69 4.83
C GLY A 134 19.83 -2.13 5.85
N PHE A 135 18.62 -2.26 5.36
CA PHE A 135 17.47 -2.60 6.16
C PHE A 135 16.68 -3.73 5.48
N ALA A 136 16.20 -4.68 6.27
CA ALA A 136 15.34 -5.76 5.80
C ALA A 136 14.06 -5.87 6.64
N LEU A 137 13.02 -6.40 6.03
CA LEU A 137 11.75 -6.71 6.68
C LEU A 137 11.31 -8.11 6.26
N ALA A 138 10.88 -8.91 7.23
CA ALA A 138 10.21 -10.18 7.00
C ALA A 138 8.80 -10.16 7.56
N SER A 139 7.84 -10.64 6.79
CA SER A 139 6.44 -10.72 7.21
C SER A 139 5.78 -12.00 6.71
N MET A 140 4.96 -12.60 7.56
CA MET A 140 4.08 -13.69 7.20
C MET A 140 2.92 -13.17 6.33
N ARG A 141 2.63 -13.86 5.22
CA ARG A 141 1.39 -13.69 4.45
C ARG A 141 0.36 -14.74 4.82
N ASN A 142 0.81 -15.98 4.86
CA ASN A 142 0.08 -17.12 5.39
C ASN A 142 1.10 -18.20 5.84
N LYS A 143 0.64 -19.38 6.18
CA LYS A 143 1.51 -20.48 6.68
C LYS A 143 2.56 -20.96 5.68
N ASN A 144 2.35 -20.72 4.38
CA ASN A 144 3.19 -21.20 3.29
C ASN A 144 3.73 -20.07 2.39
N LEU A 145 3.47 -18.81 2.75
CA LEU A 145 3.88 -17.65 1.95
C LEU A 145 4.44 -16.57 2.86
N SER A 146 5.65 -16.17 2.54
CA SER A 146 6.37 -15.10 3.24
C SER A 146 6.64 -13.93 2.31
N ARG A 147 6.68 -12.73 2.83
CA ARG A 147 7.08 -11.54 2.11
C ARG A 147 8.31 -10.92 2.76
N TYR A 148 9.31 -10.68 1.94
CA TYR A 148 10.55 -10.03 2.34
C TYR A 148 10.75 -8.72 1.58
N TYR A 149 11.32 -7.74 2.27
CA TYR A 149 11.81 -6.51 1.68
C TYR A 149 13.26 -6.30 2.09
N ILE A 150 14.07 -5.85 1.15
CA ILE A 150 15.41 -5.34 1.44
C ILE A 150 15.54 -3.93 0.88
N GLN A 151 16.30 -3.10 1.57
CA GLN A 151 16.63 -1.77 1.12
C GLN A 151 17.73 -1.84 0.07
N THR A 152 17.50 -1.22 -1.08
CA THR A 152 18.46 -1.19 -2.20
C THR A 152 18.65 0.23 -2.70
N SER A 153 19.71 0.47 -3.46
CA SER A 153 19.90 1.75 -4.13
C SER A 153 18.79 2.01 -5.14
N ILE A 154 18.28 3.24 -5.22
CA ILE A 154 17.31 3.65 -6.26
C ILE A 154 17.88 3.51 -7.69
N LYS A 155 19.22 3.42 -7.83
CA LYS A 155 19.91 3.22 -9.10
C LYS A 155 20.02 1.75 -9.51
N ASP A 156 19.67 0.83 -8.62
CA ASP A 156 19.70 -0.59 -8.91
C ASP A 156 18.60 -0.95 -9.91
N LYS A 157 18.97 -1.79 -10.86
CA LYS A 157 18.04 -2.32 -11.85
C LYS A 157 17.56 -3.69 -11.38
N ILE A 158 16.26 -3.95 -11.50
CA ILE A 158 15.64 -5.20 -11.04
C ILE A 158 16.23 -6.42 -11.74
N GLU A 159 16.65 -6.28 -13.01
CA GLU A 159 17.26 -7.35 -13.81
C GLU A 159 18.59 -7.86 -13.26
N ARG A 160 19.20 -7.11 -12.33
CA ARG A 160 20.45 -7.50 -11.64
C ARG A 160 20.22 -8.30 -10.36
N TRP A 161 18.96 -8.50 -10.01
CA TRP A 161 18.57 -9.22 -8.81
C TRP A 161 17.99 -10.57 -9.18
N ASP A 162 18.72 -11.62 -8.86
CA ASP A 162 18.27 -13.00 -8.87
C ASP A 162 18.09 -13.51 -7.43
N ASP A 163 17.50 -14.68 -7.27
CA ASP A 163 17.26 -15.29 -5.96
C ASP A 163 18.55 -15.43 -5.16
N LYS A 164 19.65 -15.86 -5.80
CA LYS A 164 20.92 -16.05 -5.14
C LYS A 164 21.47 -14.76 -4.54
N LYS A 165 21.37 -13.66 -5.28
CA LYS A 165 21.78 -12.35 -4.81
C LYS A 165 20.88 -11.85 -3.70
N PHE A 166 19.57 -12.01 -3.85
CA PHE A 166 18.60 -11.58 -2.84
C PHE A 166 18.85 -12.25 -1.49
N TRP A 167 19.04 -13.57 -1.49
CA TRP A 167 19.24 -14.34 -0.24
C TRP A 167 20.64 -14.21 0.36
N LYS A 168 21.57 -13.56 -0.33
CA LYS A 168 22.90 -13.28 0.18
C LYS A 168 22.98 -11.97 0.98
N GLU A 169 22.13 -11.01 0.63
CA GLU A 169 22.04 -9.72 1.35
C GLU A 169 21.28 -9.87 2.67
#